data_ded59187fe21f3dbb54b9e90759e2ba3
#
_entry.id   ded59187fe21f3dbb54b9e90759e2ba3
#
_cell.length_a   1.000
_cell.length_b   1.000
_cell.length_c   1.000
_cell.angle_alpha   90.00
_cell.angle_beta   90.00
_cell.angle_gamma   90.00
#
_symmetry.space_group_name_H-M   'P 1'
#
loop_
_entity.id
_entity.type
_entity.pdbx_description
1 polymer ?
#
loop_
_entity_poly.entity_id
_entity_poly.type
_entity_poly.pdbx_seq_one_letter_code
_entity_poly.pdbx_strand_id
1 'polypeptide(L)'
;MAMRIDKDALRQARERCAAWLRKNRLVVLLALLGSLLLLWPTGSRRETVKTETASNSFSLAETEAKLEALLGKIDGAGAVDVMLTLADGGEAVYQVDETVRDDGREAQTVLADKAPVLVQTRQPRFQGAVVVCEGAGRAAVKLAVTEAVASLTGLGSGKIAVVKMKSSN
;
A
#
# COMPACT_ATOMS: atom_id res chain seq x y z
N MET A 1 24.73 55.32 -4.24
CA MET A 1 24.00 56.08 -3.20
C MET A 1 23.89 55.15 -1.98
N ALA A 2 24.80 55.25 -1.05
CA ALA A 2 24.86 54.31 0.08
C ALA A 2 23.95 54.80 1.19
N MET A 3 22.94 54.01 1.49
CA MET A 3 21.98 54.25 2.57
C MET A 3 22.67 54.02 3.94
N ARG A 4 23.07 55.10 4.59
CA ARG A 4 23.57 55.04 5.98
C ARG A 4 22.42 54.64 6.88
N ILE A 5 22.47 53.41 7.32
CA ILE A 5 21.55 52.90 8.35
C ILE A 5 21.95 53.58 9.66
N ASP A 6 21.06 54.44 10.16
CA ASP A 6 21.25 55.22 11.38
C ASP A 6 21.28 54.28 12.60
N LYS A 7 22.46 54.09 13.17
CA LYS A 7 22.70 53.18 14.29
C LYS A 7 21.98 53.63 15.56
N ASP A 8 21.62 54.91 15.64
CA ASP A 8 20.95 55.48 16.82
C ASP A 8 19.44 55.17 16.77
N ALA A 9 18.83 55.13 15.59
CA ALA A 9 17.45 54.69 15.41
C ALA A 9 17.25 53.20 15.78
N LEU A 10 18.25 52.35 15.48
CA LEU A 10 18.22 50.95 15.85
C LEU A 10 18.38 50.72 17.36
N ARG A 11 19.14 51.58 18.06
CA ARG A 11 19.30 51.50 19.52
C ARG A 11 17.99 51.89 20.22
N GLN A 12 17.36 52.99 19.81
CA GLN A 12 16.06 53.41 20.40
C GLN A 12 14.93 52.40 20.14
N ALA A 13 14.90 51.75 18.96
CA ALA A 13 13.95 50.70 18.69
C ALA A 13 14.16 49.47 19.60
N ARG A 14 15.42 49.08 19.85
CA ARG A 14 15.75 47.97 20.78
C ARG A 14 15.32 48.24 22.22
N GLU A 15 15.52 49.47 22.73
CA GLU A 15 15.15 49.83 24.09
C GLU A 15 13.63 49.87 24.29
N ARG A 16 12.88 50.37 23.30
CA ARG A 16 11.44 50.35 23.34
C ARG A 16 10.85 48.92 23.25
N CYS A 17 11.41 48.05 22.42
CA CYS A 17 11.08 46.64 22.39
C CYS A 17 11.39 45.95 23.72
N ALA A 18 12.56 46.23 24.32
CA ALA A 18 12.93 45.59 25.58
C ALA A 18 12.04 46.02 26.76
N ALA A 19 11.57 47.29 26.79
CA ALA A 19 10.64 47.77 27.81
C ALA A 19 9.24 47.14 27.63
N TRP A 20 8.78 46.99 26.37
CA TRP A 20 7.49 46.36 26.05
C TRP A 20 7.53 44.86 26.36
N LEU A 21 8.64 44.17 26.06
CA LEU A 21 8.84 42.74 26.37
C LEU A 21 8.78 42.45 27.88
N ARG A 22 9.33 43.38 28.74
CA ARG A 22 9.24 43.21 30.20
C ARG A 22 7.82 43.36 30.73
N LYS A 23 6.99 44.20 30.10
CA LYS A 23 5.60 44.42 30.52
C LYS A 23 4.70 43.25 30.17
N ASN A 24 5.02 42.53 29.09
CA ASN A 24 4.21 41.41 28.60
C ASN A 24 4.98 40.06 28.64
N ARG A 25 5.57 39.74 29.81
CA ARG A 25 6.36 38.49 30.01
C ARG A 25 5.61 37.24 29.59
N LEU A 26 4.28 37.20 29.82
CA LEU A 26 3.44 36.06 29.42
C LEU A 26 3.30 35.92 27.91
N VAL A 27 3.18 37.01 27.16
CA VAL A 27 3.06 36.98 25.70
C VAL A 27 4.37 36.53 25.04
N VAL A 28 5.51 36.98 25.61
CA VAL A 28 6.85 36.57 25.14
C VAL A 28 7.09 35.09 25.39
N LEU A 29 6.69 34.57 26.56
CA LEU A 29 6.77 33.16 26.88
C LEU A 29 5.88 32.32 25.95
N LEU A 30 4.66 32.78 25.66
CA LEU A 30 3.76 32.12 24.74
C LEU A 30 4.32 32.13 23.29
N ALA A 31 4.89 33.24 22.84
CA ALA A 31 5.51 33.34 21.53
C ALA A 31 6.77 32.45 21.40
N LEU A 32 7.60 32.38 22.46
CA LEU A 32 8.75 31.47 22.52
C LEU A 32 8.32 29.99 22.52
N LEU A 33 7.27 29.67 23.29
CA LEU A 33 6.74 28.31 23.33
C LEU A 33 6.15 27.91 21.98
N GLY A 34 5.43 28.82 21.31
CA GLY A 34 4.89 28.60 19.97
C GLY A 34 5.99 28.44 18.91
N SER A 35 7.06 29.26 19.00
CA SER A 35 8.23 29.14 18.11
C SER A 35 9.01 27.85 18.34
N LEU A 36 9.12 27.41 19.60
CA LEU A 36 9.77 26.13 19.95
C LEU A 36 8.96 24.94 19.42
N LEU A 37 7.64 25.01 19.45
CA LEU A 37 6.75 23.99 18.86
C LEU A 37 6.86 23.93 17.33
N LEU A 38 7.11 25.07 16.66
CA LEU A 38 7.34 25.11 15.21
C LEU A 38 8.73 24.61 14.82
N LEU A 39 9.72 24.73 15.69
CA LEU A 39 11.08 24.18 15.48
C LEU A 39 11.20 22.70 15.85
N TRP A 40 10.21 22.16 16.60
CA TRP A 40 10.17 20.73 16.76
C TRP A 40 9.89 20.14 15.37
N PRO A 41 10.80 19.34 14.82
CA PRO A 41 10.51 18.64 13.59
C PRO A 41 9.35 17.69 13.92
N THR A 42 8.14 18.16 13.77
CA THR A 42 7.00 17.30 13.53
C THR A 42 7.40 16.58 12.25
N GLY A 43 8.05 15.42 12.44
CA GLY A 43 8.21 14.49 11.35
C GLY A 43 6.84 14.44 10.72
N SER A 44 6.69 15.14 9.62
CA SER A 44 5.61 14.93 8.70
C SER A 44 5.74 13.48 8.30
N ARG A 45 5.22 12.62 9.19
CA ARG A 45 4.57 11.43 8.73
C ARG A 45 3.57 12.01 7.72
N ARG A 46 4.00 12.11 6.47
CA ARG A 46 3.07 12.08 5.37
C ARG A 46 2.27 10.82 5.64
N GLU A 47 1.24 10.97 6.45
CA GLU A 47 0.05 10.19 6.20
C GLU A 47 -0.29 10.60 4.77
N THR A 48 0.27 9.82 3.83
CA THR A 48 -0.47 9.54 2.63
C THR A 48 -1.83 9.24 3.22
N VAL A 49 -2.76 10.18 3.10
CA VAL A 49 -4.18 9.90 3.17
C VAL A 49 -4.30 8.80 2.14
N LYS A 50 -4.07 7.56 2.58
CA LYS A 50 -4.72 6.42 2.00
C LYS A 50 -6.17 6.82 2.15
N THR A 51 -6.71 7.44 1.11
CA THR A 51 -8.09 7.29 0.81
C THR A 51 -8.28 5.79 0.91
N GLU A 52 -8.69 5.34 2.06
CA GLU A 52 -9.32 4.05 2.25
C GLU A 52 -10.69 4.18 1.55
N THR A 53 -10.64 4.34 0.23
CA THR A 53 -11.48 3.54 -0.57
C THR A 53 -11.12 2.15 -0.09
N ALA A 54 -12.01 1.51 0.65
CA ALA A 54 -11.93 0.10 0.97
C ALA A 54 -12.06 -0.70 -0.35
N SER A 55 -11.11 -0.48 -1.24
CA SER A 55 -10.70 -1.45 -2.21
C SER A 55 -9.95 -2.47 -1.37
N ASN A 56 -10.55 -3.63 -1.14
CA ASN A 56 -9.85 -4.87 -0.91
C ASN A 56 -8.89 -5.04 -2.10
N SER A 57 -7.83 -4.22 -2.14
CA SER A 57 -6.79 -4.33 -3.15
C SER A 57 -6.10 -5.65 -2.83
N PHE A 58 -6.39 -6.65 -3.65
CA PHE A 58 -5.72 -7.92 -3.59
C PHE A 58 -4.20 -7.67 -3.64
N SER A 59 -3.49 -8.13 -2.61
CA SER A 59 -2.04 -8.09 -2.56
C SER A 59 -1.48 -9.48 -2.84
N LEU A 60 -0.83 -9.63 -3.98
CA LEU A 60 -0.18 -10.89 -4.36
C LEU A 60 0.88 -11.27 -3.34
N ALA A 61 1.75 -10.34 -2.96
CA ALA A 61 2.82 -10.57 -1.99
C ALA A 61 2.30 -10.99 -0.60
N GLU A 62 1.17 -10.41 -0.15
CA GLU A 62 0.55 -10.82 1.10
C GLU A 62 -0.03 -12.25 1.02
N THR A 63 -0.58 -12.60 -0.14
CA THR A 63 -1.11 -13.94 -0.39
C THR A 63 0.00 -14.98 -0.44
N GLU A 64 1.11 -14.69 -1.12
CA GLU A 64 2.31 -15.52 -1.15
C GLU A 64 2.87 -15.74 0.26
N ALA A 65 3.06 -14.68 1.04
CA ALA A 65 3.56 -14.78 2.41
C ALA A 65 2.64 -15.62 3.33
N LYS A 66 1.31 -15.49 3.18
CA LYS A 66 0.36 -16.32 3.91
C LYS A 66 0.43 -17.79 3.50
N LEU A 67 0.60 -18.06 2.21
CA LEU A 67 0.78 -19.42 1.70
C LEU A 67 2.08 -20.04 2.22
N GLU A 68 3.20 -19.35 2.16
CA GLU A 68 4.48 -19.79 2.71
C GLU A 68 4.37 -20.18 4.18
N ALA A 69 3.75 -19.31 4.99
CA ALA A 69 3.52 -19.55 6.41
C ALA A 69 2.62 -20.77 6.70
N LEU A 70 1.66 -21.05 5.82
CA LEU A 70 0.77 -22.22 5.94
C LEU A 70 1.47 -23.50 5.47
N LEU A 71 2.11 -23.46 4.32
CA LEU A 71 2.80 -24.63 3.73
C LEU A 71 4.00 -25.07 4.57
N GLY A 72 4.70 -24.13 5.20
CA GLY A 72 5.78 -24.43 6.14
C GLY A 72 5.34 -25.20 7.39
N LYS A 73 4.03 -25.23 7.71
CA LYS A 73 3.46 -26.03 8.79
C LYS A 73 3.16 -27.48 8.42
N ILE A 74 3.27 -27.83 7.13
CA ILE A 74 3.10 -29.21 6.67
C ILE A 74 4.28 -30.05 7.17
N ASP A 75 3.98 -31.19 7.80
CA ASP A 75 5.02 -32.06 8.33
C ASP A 75 6.04 -32.45 7.26
N GLY A 76 7.29 -32.08 7.56
CA GLY A 76 8.41 -32.34 6.70
C GLY A 76 8.53 -31.46 5.46
N ALA A 77 7.75 -30.41 5.32
CA ALA A 77 7.95 -29.44 4.22
C ALA A 77 9.26 -28.64 4.41
N GLY A 78 9.59 -28.27 5.67
CA GLY A 78 10.74 -27.42 5.97
C GLY A 78 10.52 -25.98 5.52
N ALA A 79 11.60 -25.30 5.13
CA ALA A 79 11.49 -23.97 4.54
C ALA A 79 10.75 -24.04 3.20
N VAL A 80 9.89 -23.05 2.95
CA VAL A 80 9.02 -22.97 1.77
C VAL A 80 9.05 -21.56 1.22
N ASP A 81 9.29 -21.43 -0.07
CA ASP A 81 9.14 -20.21 -0.84
C ASP A 81 8.04 -20.42 -1.89
N VAL A 82 7.14 -19.47 -2.04
CA VAL A 82 6.01 -19.55 -2.97
C VAL A 82 6.04 -18.37 -3.94
N MET A 83 5.86 -18.65 -5.21
CA MET A 83 5.64 -17.65 -6.25
C MET A 83 4.36 -17.96 -7.01
N LEU A 84 3.45 -16.99 -7.06
CA LEU A 84 2.19 -17.09 -7.78
C LEU A 84 2.20 -16.19 -9.01
N THR A 85 1.57 -16.66 -10.08
CA THR A 85 1.30 -15.84 -11.26
C THR A 85 -0.19 -15.64 -11.44
N LEU A 86 -0.58 -14.43 -11.82
CA LEU A 86 -1.97 -14.07 -12.08
C LEU A 86 -2.28 -14.14 -13.58
N ALA A 87 -3.45 -14.64 -13.93
CA ALA A 87 -3.99 -14.55 -15.28
C ALA A 87 -4.54 -13.14 -15.55
N ASP A 88 -5.15 -12.54 -14.52
CA ASP A 88 -5.62 -11.17 -14.52
C ASP A 88 -5.47 -10.56 -13.12
N GLY A 89 -5.27 -9.25 -13.04
CA GLY A 89 -5.05 -8.52 -11.79
C GLY A 89 -6.32 -8.17 -11.02
N GLY A 90 -7.46 -8.72 -11.43
CA GLY A 90 -8.77 -8.27 -10.97
C GLY A 90 -9.27 -7.09 -11.80
N GLU A 91 -10.58 -7.01 -11.97
CA GLU A 91 -11.23 -6.02 -12.82
C GLU A 91 -12.36 -5.33 -12.07
N ALA A 92 -12.38 -4.01 -12.12
CA ALA A 92 -13.51 -3.21 -11.69
C ALA A 92 -14.51 -3.14 -12.84
N VAL A 93 -15.68 -3.75 -12.65
CA VAL A 93 -16.76 -3.73 -13.65
C VAL A 93 -17.67 -2.55 -13.37
N TYR A 94 -17.76 -1.64 -14.32
CA TYR A 94 -18.63 -0.48 -14.25
C TYR A 94 -19.94 -0.71 -14.98
N GLN A 95 -21.00 -0.03 -14.56
CA GLN A 95 -22.28 -0.05 -15.25
C GLN A 95 -22.14 0.57 -16.64
N VAL A 96 -22.56 -0.18 -17.67
CA VAL A 96 -22.59 0.29 -19.05
C VAL A 96 -24.03 0.19 -19.53
N ASP A 97 -24.56 1.29 -20.08
CA ASP A 97 -25.81 1.29 -20.82
C ASP A 97 -25.51 1.00 -22.30
N GLU A 98 -26.05 -0.09 -22.78
CA GLU A 98 -26.01 -0.42 -24.21
C GLU A 98 -27.31 0.00 -24.89
N THR A 99 -27.20 0.92 -25.84
CA THR A 99 -28.31 1.27 -26.74
C THR A 99 -28.04 0.64 -28.09
N VAL A 100 -28.93 -0.31 -28.48
CA VAL A 100 -28.89 -0.91 -29.80
C VAL A 100 -29.73 -0.06 -30.72
N ARG A 101 -29.11 0.50 -31.78
CA ARG A 101 -29.80 1.20 -32.88
C ARG A 101 -29.59 0.42 -34.17
N ASP A 102 -30.42 0.71 -35.17
CA ASP A 102 -30.36 0.01 -36.47
C ASP A 102 -29.01 0.20 -37.20
N ASP A 103 -28.21 1.19 -36.82
CA ASP A 103 -26.91 1.51 -37.37
C ASP A 103 -25.70 1.07 -36.52
N GLY A 104 -25.95 0.45 -35.34
CA GLY A 104 -24.86 -0.06 -34.49
C GLY A 104 -25.22 -0.18 -33.01
N ARG A 105 -24.21 -0.66 -32.23
CA ARG A 105 -24.25 -0.68 -30.77
C ARG A 105 -23.45 0.49 -30.22
N GLU A 106 -24.08 1.30 -29.39
CA GLU A 106 -23.46 2.34 -28.64
C GLU A 106 -23.47 1.95 -27.17
N ALA A 107 -22.24 1.84 -26.57
CA ALA A 107 -22.07 1.53 -25.15
C ALA A 107 -21.59 2.77 -24.42
N GLN A 108 -22.32 3.20 -23.40
CA GLN A 108 -21.94 4.37 -22.59
C GLN A 108 -21.87 4.00 -21.12
N THR A 109 -20.75 4.38 -20.45
CA THR A 109 -20.62 4.17 -19.01
C THR A 109 -21.59 5.05 -18.24
N VAL A 110 -22.36 4.46 -17.35
CA VAL A 110 -23.28 5.18 -16.47
C VAL A 110 -22.51 5.94 -15.41
N LEU A 111 -22.79 7.23 -15.31
CA LEU A 111 -22.17 8.12 -14.31
C LEU A 111 -23.20 8.52 -13.26
N ALA A 112 -22.88 8.35 -11.98
CA ALA A 112 -23.56 8.96 -10.86
C ALA A 112 -22.65 10.03 -10.24
N ASP A 113 -23.13 11.25 -10.10
CA ASP A 113 -22.36 12.39 -9.59
C ASP A 113 -20.99 12.61 -10.29
N LYS A 114 -20.96 12.40 -11.62
CA LYS A 114 -19.76 12.48 -12.47
C LYS A 114 -18.72 11.37 -12.23
N ALA A 115 -19.05 10.34 -11.46
CA ALA A 115 -18.20 9.17 -11.24
C ALA A 115 -18.82 7.92 -11.87
N PRO A 116 -18.03 7.00 -12.46
CA PRO A 116 -18.52 5.72 -12.96
C PRO A 116 -19.14 4.87 -11.84
N VAL A 117 -20.31 4.29 -12.10
CA VAL A 117 -20.95 3.41 -11.13
C VAL A 117 -20.27 2.05 -11.15
N LEU A 118 -19.57 1.72 -10.05
CA LEU A 118 -18.96 0.40 -9.85
C LEU A 118 -20.06 -0.61 -9.52
N VAL A 119 -20.22 -1.62 -10.37
CA VAL A 119 -21.21 -2.70 -10.17
C VAL A 119 -20.60 -3.88 -9.46
N GLN A 120 -19.39 -4.27 -9.82
CA GLN A 120 -18.73 -5.45 -9.30
C GLN A 120 -17.20 -5.30 -9.39
N THR A 121 -16.52 -5.85 -8.39
CA THR A 121 -15.07 -6.08 -8.46
C THR A 121 -14.85 -7.58 -8.65
N ARG A 122 -14.24 -7.97 -9.75
CA ARG A 122 -13.84 -9.36 -9.97
C ARG A 122 -12.55 -9.63 -9.23
N GLN A 123 -12.52 -10.76 -8.52
CA GLN A 123 -11.30 -11.22 -7.85
C GLN A 123 -10.26 -11.63 -8.90
N PRO A 124 -8.95 -11.40 -8.63
CA PRO A 124 -7.88 -11.85 -9.51
C PRO A 124 -7.88 -13.37 -9.64
N ARG A 125 -7.50 -13.86 -10.82
CA ARG A 125 -7.43 -15.30 -11.10
C ARG A 125 -5.98 -15.72 -11.20
N PHE A 126 -5.64 -16.81 -10.52
CA PHE A 126 -4.30 -17.37 -10.59
C PHE A 126 -4.11 -18.14 -11.92
N GLN A 127 -2.92 -18.05 -12.48
CA GLN A 127 -2.51 -18.74 -13.71
C GLN A 127 -1.64 -19.95 -13.41
N GLY A 128 -0.74 -19.84 -12.42
CA GLY A 128 0.18 -20.88 -12.02
C GLY A 128 0.82 -20.60 -10.66
N ALA A 129 1.45 -21.61 -10.10
CA ALA A 129 2.19 -21.56 -8.86
C ALA A 129 3.50 -22.34 -8.94
N VAL A 130 4.57 -21.80 -8.38
CA VAL A 130 5.83 -22.50 -8.16
C VAL A 130 6.09 -22.49 -6.65
N VAL A 131 6.32 -23.66 -6.08
CA VAL A 131 6.65 -23.86 -4.67
C VAL A 131 8.02 -24.52 -4.57
N VAL A 132 8.96 -23.86 -3.89
CA VAL A 132 10.26 -24.39 -3.59
C VAL A 132 10.29 -24.76 -2.12
N CYS A 133 10.45 -26.04 -1.76
CA CYS A 133 10.52 -26.46 -0.36
C CYS A 133 11.60 -27.53 -0.13
N GLU A 134 12.13 -27.58 1.08
CA GLU A 134 13.18 -28.53 1.44
C GLU A 134 12.69 -29.97 1.32
N GLY A 135 11.44 -30.20 1.75
CA GLY A 135 10.81 -31.54 1.80
C GLY A 135 10.32 -32.08 0.47
N ALA A 136 10.41 -31.34 -0.64
CA ALA A 136 9.87 -31.75 -1.94
C ALA A 136 10.51 -33.00 -2.55
N GLY A 137 11.62 -33.49 -1.97
CA GLY A 137 12.18 -34.78 -2.32
C GLY A 137 11.32 -35.99 -1.91
N ARG A 138 10.39 -35.80 -0.97
CA ARG A 138 9.47 -36.83 -0.51
C ARG A 138 8.14 -36.70 -1.26
N ALA A 139 7.70 -37.79 -1.90
CA ALA A 139 6.47 -37.79 -2.70
C ALA A 139 5.22 -37.38 -1.89
N ALA A 140 5.14 -37.81 -0.61
CA ALA A 140 4.04 -37.46 0.26
C ALA A 140 3.97 -35.94 0.55
N VAL A 141 5.11 -35.30 0.82
CA VAL A 141 5.19 -33.86 1.03
C VAL A 141 4.83 -33.11 -0.24
N LYS A 142 5.39 -33.55 -1.38
CA LYS A 142 5.08 -32.96 -2.67
C LYS A 142 3.58 -33.01 -2.98
N LEU A 143 2.93 -34.13 -2.71
CA LEU A 143 1.50 -34.29 -2.91
C LEU A 143 0.70 -33.35 -1.97
N ALA A 144 1.00 -33.35 -0.67
CA ALA A 144 0.31 -32.54 0.32
C ALA A 144 0.43 -31.03 0.00
N VAL A 145 1.63 -30.57 -0.39
CA VAL A 145 1.84 -29.18 -0.82
C VAL A 145 1.04 -28.86 -2.09
N THR A 146 1.05 -29.74 -3.09
CA THR A 146 0.29 -29.55 -4.32
C THR A 146 -1.22 -29.44 -4.04
N GLU A 147 -1.77 -30.33 -3.22
CA GLU A 147 -3.18 -30.33 -2.85
C GLU A 147 -3.59 -29.07 -2.06
N ALA A 148 -2.74 -28.65 -1.12
CA ALA A 148 -2.96 -27.43 -0.34
C ALA A 148 -3.00 -26.18 -1.25
N VAL A 149 -2.03 -26.04 -2.14
CA VAL A 149 -1.99 -24.91 -3.09
C VAL A 149 -3.19 -24.97 -4.04
N ALA A 150 -3.52 -26.15 -4.59
CA ALA A 150 -4.67 -26.33 -5.48
C ALA A 150 -5.98 -25.91 -4.80
N SER A 151 -6.19 -26.30 -3.54
CA SER A 151 -7.39 -25.97 -2.77
C SER A 151 -7.53 -24.47 -2.48
N LEU A 152 -6.42 -23.77 -2.23
CA LEU A 152 -6.42 -22.35 -1.88
C LEU A 152 -6.50 -21.43 -3.11
N THR A 153 -5.89 -21.85 -4.22
CA THR A 153 -5.77 -21.00 -5.43
C THR A 153 -6.77 -21.37 -6.52
N GLY A 154 -7.40 -22.55 -6.43
CA GLY A 154 -8.23 -23.10 -7.50
C GLY A 154 -7.45 -23.57 -8.73
N LEU A 155 -6.13 -23.66 -8.64
CA LEU A 155 -5.28 -24.15 -9.71
C LEU A 155 -5.37 -25.67 -9.85
N GLY A 156 -5.43 -26.16 -11.08
CA GLY A 156 -5.23 -27.58 -11.33
C GLY A 156 -3.79 -28.00 -11.04
N SER A 157 -3.57 -29.24 -10.58
CA SER A 157 -2.25 -29.79 -10.23
C SER A 157 -1.20 -29.65 -11.32
N GLY A 158 -1.59 -29.67 -12.57
CA GLY A 158 -0.69 -29.47 -13.73
C GLY A 158 -0.14 -28.03 -13.87
N LYS A 159 -0.72 -27.08 -13.14
CA LYS A 159 -0.27 -25.67 -13.10
C LYS A 159 0.52 -25.32 -11.82
N ILE A 160 0.79 -26.33 -10.99
CA ILE A 160 1.53 -26.19 -9.73
C ILE A 160 2.83 -26.99 -9.85
N ALA A 161 3.95 -26.29 -9.79
CA ALA A 161 5.28 -26.94 -9.79
C ALA A 161 5.83 -26.92 -8.36
N VAL A 162 6.07 -28.11 -7.79
CA VAL A 162 6.73 -28.26 -6.48
C VAL A 162 8.14 -28.80 -6.69
N VAL A 163 9.14 -28.03 -6.29
CA VAL A 163 10.57 -28.27 -6.55
C VAL A 163 11.35 -28.34 -5.25
N LYS A 164 12.36 -29.19 -5.19
CA LYS A 164 13.22 -29.31 -4.02
C LYS A 164 14.13 -28.08 -3.91
N MET A 165 14.15 -27.49 -2.71
CA MET A 165 15.08 -26.41 -2.36
C MET A 165 16.53 -26.94 -2.39
N LYS A 166 17.45 -26.11 -2.92
CA LYS A 166 18.88 -26.43 -2.87
C LYS A 166 19.35 -26.33 -1.41
N SER A 167 19.98 -27.39 -0.93
CA SER A 167 20.65 -27.36 0.37
C SER A 167 21.77 -26.33 0.34
N SER A 168 21.69 -25.32 1.22
CA SER A 168 22.82 -24.44 1.50
C SER A 168 23.82 -25.22 2.33
N ASN A 169 24.95 -25.53 1.74
CA ASN A 169 26.06 -26.21 2.41
C ASN A 169 26.97 -25.11 3.02
#